data_9b16dab1a23934a36c1774ac39ad5cfa
#
_entry.id   9b16dab1a23934a36c1774ac39ad5cfa
#
_cell.length_a   1.000
_cell.length_b   1.000
_cell.length_c   1.000
_cell.angle_alpha   90.00
_cell.angle_beta   90.00
_cell.angle_gamma   90.00
#
_symmetry.space_group_name_H-M   'P 1'
#
loop_
_entity.id
_entity.type
_entity.pdbx_description
1 polymer ?
#
loop_
_entity_poly.entity_id
_entity_poly.type
_entity_poly.pdbx_seq_one_letter_code
_entity_poly.pdbx_strand_id
1 'polypeptide(L)'
;MIVQASVAVSVDGYIDDLSDRRLVLSHAADWEEVRSLRAESDAILVGAETIRRDNPALVIRDERLRELRAERGLPADPVKVTLSRNADLDPTSRFFTEGDGEKIVFVGRCAPQDRTAALSRVATVIHAGSDCLTADYLIGELGRKGIERLFIEGGSRVLTLFLSANRIDYLRVAVAPFFVGEPSAPRMTIGAKFPFD
;
A
#
# COMPACT_ATOMS: atom_id res chain seq x y z
N MET A 1 -17.03 -1.99 0.05
CA MET A 1 -15.60 -2.21 0.38
C MET A 1 -15.26 -1.42 1.64
N ILE A 2 -14.62 -2.05 2.60
CA ILE A 2 -14.06 -1.39 3.77
C ILE A 2 -12.60 -1.03 3.45
N VAL A 3 -12.22 0.22 3.65
CA VAL A 3 -10.86 0.71 3.42
C VAL A 3 -10.23 1.06 4.77
N GLN A 4 -9.17 0.34 5.11
CA GLN A 4 -8.44 0.51 6.35
C GLN A 4 -7.00 0.92 6.06
N ALA A 5 -6.48 1.90 6.78
CA ALA A 5 -5.10 2.32 6.64
C ALA A 5 -4.35 2.23 7.97
N SER A 6 -3.07 1.86 7.92
CA SER A 6 -2.17 1.92 9.07
C SER A 6 -0.85 2.57 8.69
N VAL A 7 -0.37 3.47 9.53
CA VAL A 7 0.89 4.18 9.34
C VAL A 7 1.58 4.37 10.68
N ALA A 8 2.89 4.19 10.70
CA ALA A 8 3.74 4.61 11.82
C ALA A 8 4.36 5.97 11.52
N VAL A 9 4.36 6.86 12.49
CA VAL A 9 4.88 8.22 12.37
C VAL A 9 5.72 8.61 13.58
N SER A 10 6.65 9.54 13.40
CA SER A 10 7.27 10.27 14.53
C SER A 10 6.28 11.24 15.17
N VAL A 11 6.61 11.80 16.34
CA VAL A 11 5.77 12.80 17.03
C VAL A 11 5.45 14.00 16.13
N ASP A 12 6.38 14.38 15.28
CA ASP A 12 6.23 15.49 14.31
C ASP A 12 5.72 15.08 12.93
N GLY A 13 5.19 13.84 12.80
CA GLY A 13 4.40 13.39 11.64
C GLY A 13 5.20 12.89 10.43
N TYR A 14 6.46 12.53 10.60
CA TYR A 14 7.27 11.93 9.55
C TYR A 14 7.13 10.41 9.53
N ILE A 15 7.18 9.83 8.34
CA ILE A 15 7.11 8.38 8.12
C ILE A 15 8.46 7.77 7.76
N ASP A 16 9.46 8.60 7.55
CA ASP A 16 10.86 8.24 7.28
C ASP A 16 11.76 9.47 7.46
N ASP A 17 13.07 9.27 7.39
CA ASP A 17 14.09 10.33 7.35
C ASP A 17 14.73 10.43 5.96
N LEU A 18 15.83 11.19 5.84
CA LEU A 18 16.60 11.35 4.60
C LEU A 18 17.79 10.39 4.50
N SER A 19 17.97 9.48 5.46
CA SER A 19 19.07 8.53 5.43
C SER A 19 18.83 7.42 4.39
N ASP A 20 19.91 6.75 3.98
CA ASP A 20 19.82 5.57 3.10
C ASP A 20 19.28 4.33 3.82
N ARG A 21 19.15 4.38 5.14
CA ARG A 21 18.62 3.30 5.96
C ARG A 21 17.18 3.59 6.32
N ARG A 22 16.32 2.58 6.18
CA ARG A 22 14.92 2.68 6.61
C ARG A 22 14.84 3.07 8.09
N LEU A 23 14.12 4.15 8.39
CA LEU A 23 13.82 4.56 9.75
C LEU A 23 12.84 3.55 10.40
N VAL A 24 13.20 3.04 11.58
CA VAL A 24 12.35 2.11 12.33
C VAL A 24 11.45 2.90 13.27
N LEU A 25 10.20 3.08 12.86
CA LEU A 25 9.15 3.76 13.64
C LEU A 25 8.31 2.78 14.47
N SER A 26 8.24 1.51 14.01
CA SER A 26 7.38 0.48 14.59
C SER A 26 8.15 -0.41 15.55
N HIS A 27 7.57 -0.70 16.72
CA HIS A 27 8.06 -1.73 17.64
C HIS A 27 7.33 -3.07 17.42
N ALA A 28 7.69 -4.12 18.19
CA ALA A 28 7.17 -5.46 18.00
C ALA A 28 5.64 -5.57 18.04
N ALA A 29 4.98 -4.90 19.01
CA ALA A 29 3.53 -4.94 19.10
C ALA A 29 2.83 -4.22 17.93
N ASP A 30 3.41 -3.13 17.40
CA ASP A 30 2.89 -2.48 16.20
C ASP A 30 2.97 -3.42 14.98
N TRP A 31 4.05 -4.16 14.85
CA TRP A 31 4.19 -5.16 13.79
C TRP A 31 3.19 -6.33 13.92
N GLU A 32 2.83 -6.73 15.13
CA GLU A 32 1.80 -7.76 15.35
C GLU A 32 0.44 -7.27 14.87
N GLU A 33 0.06 -6.05 15.19
CA GLU A 33 -1.16 -5.41 14.70
C GLU A 33 -1.18 -5.34 13.16
N VAL A 34 -0.09 -4.87 12.54
CA VAL A 34 0.01 -4.80 11.08
C VAL A 34 -0.14 -6.19 10.43
N ARG A 35 0.45 -7.25 11.04
CA ARG A 35 0.28 -8.63 10.55
C ARG A 35 -1.17 -9.09 10.64
N SER A 36 -1.87 -8.78 11.74
CA SER A 36 -3.30 -9.10 11.90
C SER A 36 -4.14 -8.37 10.85
N LEU A 37 -3.90 -7.08 10.64
CA LEU A 37 -4.59 -6.30 9.60
C LEU A 37 -4.37 -6.86 8.19
N ARG A 38 -3.15 -7.31 7.88
CA ARG A 38 -2.86 -8.02 6.61
C ARG A 38 -3.69 -9.30 6.50
N ALA A 39 -3.73 -10.09 7.56
CA ALA A 39 -4.44 -11.36 7.57
C ALA A 39 -5.96 -11.20 7.45
N GLU A 40 -6.52 -10.10 7.92
CA GLU A 40 -7.95 -9.80 7.85
C GLU A 40 -8.39 -9.24 6.49
N SER A 41 -7.44 -8.79 5.67
CA SER A 41 -7.73 -8.06 4.43
C SER A 41 -7.69 -8.96 3.20
N ASP A 42 -8.50 -8.64 2.19
CA ASP A 42 -8.48 -9.32 0.90
C ASP A 42 -7.32 -8.81 0.04
N ALA A 43 -7.01 -7.53 0.17
CA ALA A 43 -5.94 -6.89 -0.58
C ALA A 43 -5.12 -5.91 0.28
N ILE A 44 -3.83 -5.78 -0.05
CA ILE A 44 -2.89 -4.82 0.54
C ILE A 44 -2.44 -3.85 -0.54
N LEU A 45 -2.60 -2.56 -0.29
CA LEU A 45 -2.18 -1.48 -1.19
C LEU A 45 -0.96 -0.74 -0.64
N VAL A 46 0.09 -0.64 -1.45
CA VAL A 46 1.26 0.20 -1.17
C VAL A 46 1.60 1.08 -2.36
N GLY A 47 2.22 2.22 -2.11
CA GLY A 47 2.70 3.12 -3.17
C GLY A 47 3.93 2.55 -3.91
N ALA A 48 4.10 2.91 -5.18
CA ALA A 48 5.27 2.53 -5.97
C ALA A 48 6.60 2.99 -5.34
N GLU A 49 6.62 4.15 -4.68
CA GLU A 49 7.81 4.65 -3.97
C GLU A 49 8.19 3.72 -2.82
N THR A 50 7.22 3.22 -2.06
CA THR A 50 7.43 2.22 -1.00
C THR A 50 8.05 0.94 -1.57
N ILE A 51 7.61 0.50 -2.75
CA ILE A 51 8.21 -0.67 -3.41
C ILE A 51 9.66 -0.41 -3.78
N ARG A 52 9.96 0.75 -4.38
CA ARG A 52 11.32 1.11 -4.81
C ARG A 52 12.28 1.26 -3.63
N ARG A 53 11.82 1.85 -2.53
CA ARG A 53 12.66 2.15 -1.36
C ARG A 53 12.81 0.96 -0.43
N ASP A 54 11.71 0.31 -0.08
CA ASP A 54 11.66 -0.70 0.99
C ASP A 54 11.70 -2.13 0.46
N ASN A 55 11.42 -2.32 -0.83
CA ASN A 55 11.30 -3.62 -1.48
C ASN A 55 10.50 -4.65 -0.63
N PRO A 56 9.26 -4.33 -0.22
CA PRO A 56 8.49 -5.15 0.70
C PRO A 56 7.95 -6.41 -0.01
N ALA A 57 7.97 -7.54 0.71
CA ALA A 57 7.38 -8.78 0.19
C ALA A 57 5.85 -8.82 0.34
N LEU A 58 5.29 -8.17 1.35
CA LEU A 58 3.85 -8.14 1.70
C LEU A 58 3.23 -9.54 1.77
N VAL A 59 3.91 -10.48 2.41
CA VAL A 59 3.46 -11.85 2.61
C VAL A 59 3.10 -12.10 4.07
N ILE A 60 2.20 -13.04 4.32
CA ILE A 60 1.89 -13.52 5.65
C ILE A 60 2.79 -14.71 5.95
N ARG A 61 3.73 -14.55 6.90
CA ARG A 61 4.70 -15.58 7.29
C ARG A 61 4.26 -16.38 8.52
N ASP A 62 3.28 -15.88 9.27
CA ASP A 62 2.73 -16.52 10.44
C ASP A 62 1.72 -17.58 10.01
N GLU A 63 2.01 -18.85 10.33
CA GLU A 63 1.19 -20.00 9.94
C GLU A 63 -0.21 -19.93 10.53
N ARG A 64 -0.34 -19.50 11.79
CA ARG A 64 -1.65 -19.33 12.44
C ARG A 64 -2.51 -18.32 11.69
N LEU A 65 -1.94 -17.21 11.22
CA LEU A 65 -2.67 -16.22 10.44
C LEU A 65 -3.06 -16.76 9.06
N ARG A 66 -2.24 -17.61 8.45
CA ARG A 66 -2.56 -18.31 7.20
C ARG A 66 -3.71 -19.29 7.38
N GLU A 67 -3.71 -20.06 8.47
CA GLU A 67 -4.79 -20.97 8.85
C GLU A 67 -6.12 -20.21 9.03
N LEU A 68 -6.11 -19.10 9.78
CA LEU A 68 -7.29 -18.24 9.95
C LEU A 68 -7.85 -17.71 8.62
N ARG A 69 -6.98 -17.43 7.65
CA ARG A 69 -7.41 -17.04 6.29
C ARG A 69 -8.06 -18.22 5.57
N ALA A 70 -7.44 -19.38 5.64
CA ALA A 70 -7.98 -20.61 5.01
C ALA A 70 -9.36 -20.99 5.57
N GLU A 71 -9.58 -20.87 6.88
CA GLU A 71 -10.89 -21.06 7.52
C GLU A 71 -11.98 -20.13 6.97
N ARG A 72 -11.57 -18.93 6.51
CA ARG A 72 -12.45 -17.95 5.86
C ARG A 72 -12.56 -18.13 4.35
N GLY A 73 -11.94 -19.17 3.79
CA GLY A 73 -11.89 -19.40 2.34
C GLY A 73 -11.03 -18.43 1.56
N LEU A 74 -10.12 -17.71 2.22
CA LEU A 74 -9.22 -16.74 1.61
C LEU A 74 -7.88 -17.38 1.19
N PRO A 75 -7.22 -16.90 0.13
CA PRO A 75 -5.86 -17.30 -0.20
C PRO A 75 -4.88 -17.05 0.96
N ALA A 76 -3.79 -17.81 1.02
CA ALA A 76 -2.78 -17.68 2.08
C ALA A 76 -2.18 -16.28 2.16
N ASP A 77 -1.93 -15.64 1.02
CA ASP A 77 -1.51 -14.24 0.95
C ASP A 77 -2.61 -13.36 0.35
N PRO A 78 -2.80 -12.12 0.84
CA PRO A 78 -3.70 -11.15 0.24
C PRO A 78 -3.26 -10.75 -1.18
N VAL A 79 -4.21 -10.25 -1.98
CA VAL A 79 -3.91 -9.60 -3.25
C VAL A 79 -3.00 -8.40 -3.00
N LYS A 80 -1.90 -8.29 -3.73
CA LYS A 80 -0.98 -7.17 -3.63
C LYS A 80 -1.30 -6.12 -4.67
N VAL A 81 -1.54 -4.90 -4.23
CA VAL A 81 -1.96 -3.79 -5.09
C VAL A 81 -0.95 -2.66 -5.02
N THR A 82 -0.62 -2.09 -6.16
CA THR A 82 0.16 -0.87 -6.23
C THR A 82 -0.32 0.03 -7.37
N LEU A 83 0.11 1.29 -7.33
CA LEU A 83 -0.16 2.25 -8.39
C LEU A 83 1.11 2.97 -8.81
N SER A 84 1.34 3.05 -10.12
CA SER A 84 2.48 3.74 -10.72
C SER A 84 2.06 4.38 -12.03
N ARG A 85 1.91 5.72 -12.09
CA ARG A 85 1.48 6.40 -13.31
C ARG A 85 2.24 5.95 -14.56
N ASN A 86 3.55 5.80 -14.46
CA ASN A 86 4.44 5.51 -15.58
C ASN A 86 4.93 4.06 -15.60
N ALA A 87 4.28 3.15 -14.83
CA ALA A 87 4.71 1.76 -14.69
C ALA A 87 6.21 1.63 -14.30
N ASP A 88 6.74 2.58 -13.53
CA ASP A 88 8.13 2.64 -13.11
C ASP A 88 8.34 1.76 -11.87
N LEU A 89 8.40 0.45 -12.11
CA LEU A 89 8.59 -0.59 -11.09
C LEU A 89 9.48 -1.68 -11.65
N ASP A 90 10.33 -2.25 -10.80
CA ASP A 90 11.17 -3.40 -11.13
C ASP A 90 10.38 -4.70 -10.98
N PRO A 91 10.13 -5.46 -12.07
CA PRO A 91 9.43 -6.75 -12.02
C PRO A 91 10.14 -7.80 -11.15
N THR A 92 11.43 -7.61 -10.84
CA THR A 92 12.22 -8.54 -10.01
C THR A 92 12.14 -8.21 -8.53
N SER A 93 11.48 -7.11 -8.14
CA SER A 93 11.31 -6.75 -6.73
C SER A 93 10.51 -7.81 -5.96
N ARG A 94 10.75 -7.89 -4.65
CA ARG A 94 10.09 -8.86 -3.76
C ARG A 94 8.56 -8.74 -3.76
N PHE A 95 8.04 -7.55 -4.06
CA PHE A 95 6.60 -7.35 -4.25
C PHE A 95 6.02 -8.30 -5.31
N PHE A 96 6.74 -8.52 -6.43
CA PHE A 96 6.27 -9.36 -7.52
C PHE A 96 6.71 -10.83 -7.37
N THR A 97 7.88 -11.08 -6.79
CA THR A 97 8.52 -12.41 -6.79
C THR A 97 8.22 -13.25 -5.56
N GLU A 98 7.84 -12.66 -4.43
CA GLU A 98 7.51 -13.41 -3.23
C GLU A 98 5.99 -13.57 -3.04
N GLY A 99 5.57 -14.71 -2.47
CA GLY A 99 4.18 -15.04 -2.14
C GLY A 99 3.29 -15.36 -3.34
N ASP A 100 2.18 -16.05 -3.05
CA ASP A 100 1.27 -16.63 -4.05
C ASP A 100 0.06 -15.72 -4.38
N GLY A 101 -0.13 -14.63 -3.63
CA GLY A 101 -1.23 -13.68 -3.86
C GLY A 101 -1.15 -13.04 -5.25
N GLU A 102 -2.31 -12.79 -5.88
CA GLU A 102 -2.40 -12.00 -7.12
C GLU A 102 -1.70 -10.65 -6.93
N LYS A 103 -1.06 -10.15 -7.98
CA LYS A 103 -0.43 -8.83 -8.02
C LYS A 103 -1.18 -7.96 -9.02
N ILE A 104 -1.62 -6.78 -8.58
CA ILE A 104 -2.36 -5.82 -9.41
C ILE A 104 -1.59 -4.50 -9.45
N VAL A 105 -1.33 -4.01 -10.64
CA VAL A 105 -0.67 -2.71 -10.85
C VAL A 105 -1.59 -1.78 -11.61
N PHE A 106 -2.01 -0.70 -10.97
CA PHE A 106 -2.72 0.38 -11.66
C PHE A 106 -1.72 1.34 -12.30
N VAL A 107 -1.89 1.60 -13.58
CA VAL A 107 -1.04 2.50 -14.35
C VAL A 107 -1.84 3.62 -15.00
N GLY A 108 -1.19 4.74 -15.29
CA GLY A 108 -1.81 5.84 -16.01
C GLY A 108 -2.10 5.45 -17.47
N ARG A 109 -2.98 6.22 -18.13
CA ARG A 109 -3.37 6.01 -19.53
C ARG A 109 -2.16 6.00 -20.48
N CYS A 110 -1.19 6.90 -20.22
CA CYS A 110 -0.01 7.08 -21.06
C CYS A 110 1.24 6.35 -20.54
N ALA A 111 1.06 5.32 -19.72
CA ALA A 111 2.20 4.53 -19.22
C ALA A 111 2.96 3.88 -20.39
N PRO A 112 4.31 3.92 -20.39
CA PRO A 112 5.13 3.35 -21.46
C PRO A 112 4.84 1.87 -21.71
N GLN A 113 4.67 1.49 -22.98
CA GLN A 113 4.24 0.15 -23.37
C GLN A 113 5.28 -0.93 -23.01
N ASP A 114 6.56 -0.64 -23.15
CA ASP A 114 7.66 -1.52 -22.77
C ASP A 114 7.63 -1.87 -21.26
N ARG A 115 7.39 -0.86 -20.41
CA ARG A 115 7.29 -1.05 -18.96
C ARG A 115 6.02 -1.83 -18.57
N THR A 116 4.89 -1.49 -19.16
CA THR A 116 3.63 -2.22 -18.90
C THR A 116 3.70 -3.66 -19.38
N ALA A 117 4.34 -3.93 -20.53
CA ALA A 117 4.58 -5.28 -21.02
C ALA A 117 5.50 -6.09 -20.09
N ALA A 118 6.53 -5.46 -19.50
CA ALA A 118 7.39 -6.10 -18.51
C ALA A 118 6.61 -6.48 -17.25
N LEU A 119 5.80 -5.57 -16.71
CA LEU A 119 4.96 -5.82 -15.54
C LEU A 119 3.86 -6.85 -15.79
N SER A 120 3.30 -6.92 -17.00
CA SER A 120 2.25 -7.89 -17.36
C SER A 120 2.71 -9.34 -17.33
N ARG A 121 4.02 -9.59 -17.27
CA ARG A 121 4.57 -10.94 -17.08
C ARG A 121 4.46 -11.44 -15.64
N VAL A 122 4.32 -10.54 -14.66
CA VAL A 122 4.36 -10.84 -13.22
C VAL A 122 3.14 -10.33 -12.46
N ALA A 123 2.27 -9.55 -13.10
CA ALA A 123 1.11 -8.91 -12.47
C ALA A 123 -0.02 -8.66 -13.47
N THR A 124 -1.24 -8.51 -12.97
CA THR A 124 -2.37 -7.93 -13.70
C THR A 124 -2.18 -6.42 -13.80
N VAL A 125 -1.93 -5.89 -14.99
CA VAL A 125 -1.79 -4.45 -15.23
C VAL A 125 -3.13 -3.87 -15.65
N ILE A 126 -3.62 -2.87 -14.92
CA ILE A 126 -4.88 -2.17 -15.19
C ILE A 126 -4.58 -0.73 -15.59
N HIS A 127 -4.90 -0.39 -16.84
CA HIS A 127 -4.76 0.96 -17.36
C HIS A 127 -5.95 1.82 -16.92
N ALA A 128 -5.70 2.94 -16.29
CA ALA A 128 -6.74 3.92 -16.02
C ALA A 128 -7.18 4.63 -17.31
N GLY A 129 -8.44 5.06 -17.35
CA GLY A 129 -8.96 5.87 -18.48
C GLY A 129 -8.32 7.26 -18.56
N SER A 130 -7.59 7.69 -17.52
CA SER A 130 -6.87 8.96 -17.43
C SER A 130 -5.49 8.76 -16.80
N ASP A 131 -4.63 9.79 -16.85
CA ASP A 131 -3.34 9.77 -16.13
C ASP A 131 -3.50 10.07 -14.63
N CYS A 132 -4.69 10.46 -14.21
CA CYS A 132 -5.02 10.68 -12.81
C CYS A 132 -5.68 9.43 -12.22
N LEU A 133 -4.96 8.71 -11.38
CA LEU A 133 -5.47 7.61 -10.58
C LEU A 133 -6.20 8.19 -9.37
N THR A 134 -7.50 7.96 -9.27
CA THR A 134 -8.31 8.42 -8.12
C THR A 134 -8.66 7.28 -7.18
N ALA A 135 -8.89 7.58 -5.89
CA ALA A 135 -9.31 6.58 -4.91
C ALA A 135 -10.61 5.88 -5.33
N ASP A 136 -11.59 6.62 -5.84
CA ASP A 136 -12.87 6.05 -6.32
C ASP A 136 -12.67 5.06 -7.48
N TYR A 137 -11.79 5.38 -8.42
CA TYR A 137 -11.48 4.48 -9.53
C TYR A 137 -10.85 3.18 -9.02
N LEU A 138 -9.85 3.27 -8.13
CA LEU A 138 -9.18 2.10 -7.54
C LEU A 138 -10.18 1.23 -6.76
N ILE A 139 -11.01 1.85 -5.91
CA ILE A 139 -12.06 1.16 -5.14
C ILE A 139 -13.05 0.46 -6.08
N GLY A 140 -13.49 1.12 -7.15
CA GLY A 140 -14.40 0.55 -8.13
C GLY A 140 -13.82 -0.66 -8.85
N GLU A 141 -12.56 -0.60 -9.32
CA GLU A 141 -11.90 -1.71 -10.00
C GLU A 141 -11.64 -2.90 -9.05
N LEU A 142 -11.17 -2.63 -7.83
CA LEU A 142 -10.94 -3.67 -6.83
C LEU A 142 -12.25 -4.32 -6.39
N GLY A 143 -13.32 -3.54 -6.22
CA GLY A 143 -14.66 -4.06 -5.91
C GLY A 143 -15.20 -5.00 -6.99
N ARG A 144 -14.98 -4.71 -8.29
CA ARG A 144 -15.36 -5.61 -9.40
C ARG A 144 -14.59 -6.94 -9.38
N LYS A 145 -13.42 -6.97 -8.74
CA LYS A 145 -12.62 -8.17 -8.51
C LYS A 145 -13.00 -8.93 -7.23
N GLY A 146 -14.04 -8.49 -6.52
CA GLY A 146 -14.51 -9.14 -5.29
C GLY A 146 -13.73 -8.74 -4.02
N ILE A 147 -12.89 -7.70 -4.07
CA ILE A 147 -12.19 -7.19 -2.89
C ILE A 147 -13.19 -6.42 -2.02
N GLU A 148 -13.40 -6.89 -0.80
CA GLU A 148 -14.30 -6.29 0.18
C GLU A 148 -13.56 -5.52 1.29
N ARG A 149 -12.32 -5.94 1.59
CA ARG A 149 -11.44 -5.33 2.60
C ARG A 149 -10.10 -4.96 1.99
N LEU A 150 -9.85 -3.66 1.87
CA LEU A 150 -8.59 -3.10 1.39
C LEU A 150 -7.78 -2.53 2.55
N PHE A 151 -6.56 -3.03 2.72
CA PHE A 151 -5.60 -2.51 3.68
C PHE A 151 -4.53 -1.65 3.00
N ILE A 152 -4.41 -0.40 3.40
CA ILE A 152 -3.42 0.56 2.90
C ILE A 152 -2.27 0.64 3.91
N GLU A 153 -1.08 0.20 3.51
CA GLU A 153 0.13 0.24 4.35
C GLU A 153 0.99 1.48 4.09
N GLY A 154 0.51 2.38 3.26
CA GLY A 154 1.17 3.66 3.11
C GLY A 154 1.86 3.91 1.78
N GLY A 155 2.82 4.76 1.91
CA GLY A 155 3.36 5.81 1.10
C GLY A 155 2.51 7.08 1.19
N SER A 156 3.16 8.23 1.48
CA SER A 156 2.49 9.53 1.66
C SER A 156 1.47 9.86 0.57
N ARG A 157 1.82 9.57 -0.69
CA ARG A 157 0.95 9.86 -1.83
C ARG A 157 -0.31 9.03 -1.84
N VAL A 158 -0.22 7.75 -1.47
CA VAL A 158 -1.39 6.86 -1.40
C VAL A 158 -2.30 7.26 -0.25
N LEU A 159 -1.73 7.49 0.93
CA LEU A 159 -2.50 7.97 2.08
C LEU A 159 -3.19 9.30 1.76
N THR A 160 -2.47 10.25 1.16
CA THR A 160 -3.05 11.53 0.74
C THR A 160 -4.19 11.33 -0.26
N LEU A 161 -4.01 10.45 -1.26
CA LEU A 161 -5.02 10.16 -2.27
C LEU A 161 -6.34 9.69 -1.65
N PHE A 162 -6.28 8.77 -0.71
CA PHE A 162 -7.47 8.21 -0.09
C PHE A 162 -8.07 9.13 0.99
N LEU A 163 -7.22 9.78 1.81
CA LEU A 163 -7.67 10.73 2.84
C LEU A 163 -8.33 11.97 2.23
N SER A 164 -7.73 12.56 1.20
CA SER A 164 -8.31 13.74 0.54
C SER A 164 -9.63 13.45 -0.19
N ALA A 165 -9.83 12.21 -0.60
CA ALA A 165 -11.07 11.74 -1.20
C ALA A 165 -12.13 11.28 -0.18
N ASN A 166 -11.84 11.35 1.12
CA ASN A 166 -12.68 10.81 2.20
C ASN A 166 -13.05 9.32 1.97
N ARG A 167 -12.03 8.50 1.64
CA ARG A 167 -12.19 7.08 1.30
C ARG A 167 -11.40 6.15 2.22
N ILE A 168 -11.22 6.54 3.48
CA ILE A 168 -10.68 5.69 4.54
C ILE A 168 -11.73 5.57 5.63
N ASP A 169 -12.19 4.34 5.88
CA ASP A 169 -13.16 4.04 6.94
C ASP A 169 -12.47 3.96 8.31
N TYR A 170 -11.24 3.41 8.36
CA TYR A 170 -10.46 3.25 9.59
C TYR A 170 -9.01 3.67 9.35
N LEU A 171 -8.54 4.65 10.11
CA LEU A 171 -7.15 5.09 10.12
C LEU A 171 -6.50 4.77 11.46
N ARG A 172 -5.48 3.90 11.43
CA ARG A 172 -4.62 3.63 12.58
C ARG A 172 -3.31 4.39 12.42
N VAL A 173 -2.93 5.14 13.46
CA VAL A 173 -1.67 5.87 13.51
C VAL A 173 -0.87 5.40 14.73
N ALA A 174 0.26 4.74 14.50
CA ALA A 174 1.23 4.42 15.55
C ALA A 174 2.24 5.56 15.67
N VAL A 175 2.37 6.14 16.87
CA VAL A 175 3.28 7.27 17.08
C VAL A 175 4.55 6.80 17.79
N ALA A 176 5.68 6.88 17.10
CA ALA A 176 7.01 6.65 17.67
C ALA A 176 7.44 7.83 18.55
N PRO A 177 7.94 7.61 19.78
CA PRO A 177 8.17 8.67 20.75
C PRO A 177 9.46 9.46 20.52
N PHE A 178 9.69 9.93 19.30
CA PHE A 178 10.82 10.77 18.92
C PHE A 178 10.46 11.73 17.78
N PHE A 179 11.32 12.70 17.54
CA PHE A 179 11.19 13.68 16.46
C PHE A 179 12.21 13.39 15.36
N VAL A 180 11.81 13.57 14.11
CA VAL A 180 12.72 13.54 12.96
C VAL A 180 13.30 14.92 12.68
N GLY A 181 12.46 15.95 12.69
CA GLY A 181 12.89 17.35 12.61
C GLY A 181 13.46 17.79 11.26
N GLU A 182 13.39 16.97 10.21
CA GLU A 182 13.93 17.25 8.88
C GLU A 182 12.83 17.73 7.92
N PRO A 183 12.78 19.00 7.53
CA PRO A 183 11.68 19.56 6.74
C PRO A 183 11.42 18.85 5.41
N SER A 184 12.45 18.27 4.79
CA SER A 184 12.37 17.55 3.50
C SER A 184 12.08 16.07 3.63
N ALA A 185 12.05 15.53 4.86
CA ALA A 185 11.74 14.12 5.10
C ALA A 185 10.28 13.79 4.77
N PRO A 186 9.98 12.54 4.39
CA PRO A 186 8.62 12.13 4.04
C PRO A 186 7.66 12.24 5.23
N ARG A 187 6.55 12.94 5.03
CA ARG A 187 5.46 13.01 6.00
C ARG A 187 4.36 11.99 5.69
N MET A 188 3.51 11.71 6.66
CA MET A 188 2.34 10.84 6.50
C MET A 188 1.47 11.26 5.30
N THR A 189 1.30 12.57 5.10
CA THR A 189 0.58 13.14 3.96
C THR A 189 1.40 14.23 3.29
N ILE A 190 1.15 14.42 2.00
CA ILE A 190 1.64 15.58 1.24
C ILE A 190 0.56 16.66 1.19
N GLY A 191 0.93 17.87 0.75
CA GLY A 191 -0.02 18.98 0.66
C GLY A 191 -1.21 18.64 -0.23
N ALA A 192 -2.42 18.66 0.34
CA ALA A 192 -3.70 18.45 -0.34
C ALA A 192 -4.82 19.19 0.42
N LYS A 193 -5.98 19.31 -0.21
CA LYS A 193 -7.20 19.74 0.48
C LYS A 193 -7.85 18.49 1.08
N PHE A 194 -8.00 18.47 2.39
CA PHE A 194 -8.70 17.41 3.11
C PHE A 194 -10.12 17.85 3.48
N PRO A 195 -11.09 16.94 3.54
CA PRO A 195 -12.39 17.23 4.11
C PRO A 195 -12.23 17.50 5.61
N PHE A 196 -12.77 18.62 6.07
CA PHE A 196 -12.87 18.98 7.48
C PHE A 196 -14.36 19.18 7.77
N ASP A 197 -15.04 18.11 8.10
CA ASP A 197 -16.45 18.16 8.48
C ASP A 197 -16.64 17.55 9.87
#